data_2a14c3f439d183a9066ea53b4daf2046
#
_entry.id   2a14c3f439d183a9066ea53b4daf2046
#
_cell.length_a   1.000
_cell.length_b   1.000
_cell.length_c   1.000
_cell.angle_alpha   90.00
_cell.angle_beta   90.00
_cell.angle_gamma   90.00
#
_symmetry.space_group_name_H-M   'P 1'
#
loop_
_entity.id
_entity.type
_entity.pdbx_description
1 polymer ?
#
loop_
_entity_poly.entity_id
_entity_poly.type
_entity_poly.pdbx_seq_one_letter_code
_entity_poly.pdbx_strand_id
1 'polypeptide(L)'
;MNKNYPKRVEINPEHPQMRWINRAADMLREGGLLIYPTDSRYGLGCDIFQKKAMERILRLKGKSKHHPLSFIFPDMRNMSQFVHITNRDFKILKRCLPGPYTFILNATREIPKIMLTNRRTVGIRIPDEQIVNALTTTLENPIINSSVTFEEEELNDPIEIEEHLGHAVDMILDGGIIISEPSTVIDLTGDEPVLLREGKGDPAQVY
;
A
#
# COMPACT_ATOMS: atom_id res chain seq x y z
N MET A 1 -13.57 22.23 -4.65
CA MET A 1 -12.76 23.27 -3.99
C MET A 1 -11.30 22.91 -4.22
N ASN A 2 -10.57 23.73 -5.02
CA ASN A 2 -9.11 23.53 -5.15
C ASN A 2 -8.44 23.93 -3.82
N LYS A 3 -8.31 22.99 -2.90
CA LYS A 3 -7.39 23.15 -1.77
C LYS A 3 -5.98 23.07 -2.36
N ASN A 4 -5.26 24.17 -2.38
CA ASN A 4 -3.90 24.28 -2.89
C ASN A 4 -2.97 23.53 -1.91
N TYR A 5 -2.85 22.20 -2.08
CA TYR A 5 -1.91 21.39 -1.31
C TYR A 5 -0.51 21.53 -1.91
N PRO A 6 0.55 21.66 -1.10
CA PRO A 6 1.89 21.51 -1.62
C PRO A 6 2.01 20.13 -2.26
N LYS A 7 2.60 20.06 -3.44
CA LYS A 7 2.71 18.81 -4.20
C LYS A 7 3.56 17.78 -3.45
N ARG A 8 4.72 18.17 -2.97
CA ARG A 8 5.63 17.35 -2.16
C ARG A 8 5.82 18.00 -0.79
N VAL A 9 5.81 17.20 0.25
CA VAL A 9 5.94 17.61 1.65
C VAL A 9 6.96 16.73 2.33
N GLU A 10 8.04 17.33 2.78
CA GLU A 10 9.01 16.64 3.64
C GLU A 10 8.39 16.30 4.98
N ILE A 11 8.53 15.03 5.38
CA ILE A 11 7.98 14.49 6.62
C ILE A 11 9.04 13.63 7.31
N ASN A 12 9.20 13.81 8.61
CA ASN A 12 10.18 13.04 9.36
C ASN A 12 9.70 11.56 9.47
N PRO A 13 10.48 10.57 9.01
CA PRO A 13 10.08 9.17 9.03
C PRO A 13 9.99 8.57 10.45
N GLU A 14 10.78 9.06 11.41
CA GLU A 14 10.74 8.59 12.80
C GLU A 14 9.68 9.31 13.65
N HIS A 15 9.41 10.58 13.34
CA HIS A 15 8.45 11.43 14.07
C HIS A 15 7.56 12.19 13.09
N PRO A 16 6.59 11.52 12.42
CA PRO A 16 5.75 12.13 11.41
C PRO A 16 4.95 13.31 11.98
N GLN A 17 5.02 14.46 11.29
CA GLN A 17 4.25 15.62 11.68
C GLN A 17 2.76 15.41 11.42
N MET A 18 1.97 15.26 12.48
CA MET A 18 0.54 14.94 12.41
C MET A 18 -0.29 15.91 11.57
N ARG A 19 0.14 17.16 11.43
CA ARG A 19 -0.52 18.13 10.52
C ARG A 19 -0.55 17.65 9.08
N TRP A 20 0.55 16.99 8.60
CA TRP A 20 0.63 16.48 7.25
C TRP A 20 -0.08 15.13 7.11
N ILE A 21 -0.01 14.29 8.14
CA ILE A 21 -0.77 13.02 8.19
C ILE A 21 -2.28 13.30 8.12
N ASN A 22 -2.80 14.20 8.96
CA ASN A 22 -4.22 14.57 8.96
C ASN A 22 -4.64 15.13 7.60
N ARG A 23 -3.80 15.98 7.00
CA ARG A 23 -4.08 16.58 5.69
C ARG A 23 -4.09 15.54 4.57
N ALA A 24 -3.16 14.59 4.59
CA ALA A 24 -3.12 13.48 3.64
C ALA A 24 -4.34 12.56 3.81
N ALA A 25 -4.74 12.24 5.04
CA ALA A 25 -5.93 11.45 5.32
C ALA A 25 -7.22 12.14 4.81
N ASP A 26 -7.36 13.44 5.05
CA ASP A 26 -8.51 14.21 4.54
C ASP A 26 -8.54 14.23 3.00
N MET A 27 -7.38 14.42 2.37
CA MET A 27 -7.26 14.38 0.91
C MET A 27 -7.62 13.01 0.34
N LEU A 28 -7.23 11.91 1.00
CA LEU A 28 -7.61 10.55 0.62
C LEU A 28 -9.13 10.33 0.74
N ARG A 29 -9.77 10.80 1.84
CA ARG A 29 -11.25 10.74 2.03
C ARG A 29 -12.00 11.52 0.94
N GLU A 30 -11.40 12.59 0.43
CA GLU A 30 -11.95 13.40 -0.67
C GLU A 30 -11.70 12.77 -2.07
N GLY A 31 -11.04 11.60 -2.15
CA GLY A 31 -10.76 10.87 -3.38
C GLY A 31 -9.47 11.27 -4.08
N GLY A 32 -8.51 11.80 -3.34
CA GLY A 32 -7.18 12.12 -3.84
C GLY A 32 -6.29 10.88 -3.97
N LEU A 33 -5.17 11.06 -4.68
CA LEU A 33 -4.08 10.10 -4.82
C LEU A 33 -2.86 10.58 -4.05
N LEU A 34 -2.29 9.70 -3.26
CA LEU A 34 -1.12 9.96 -2.44
C LEU A 34 0.04 9.05 -2.82
N ILE A 35 1.25 9.61 -2.85
CA ILE A 35 2.48 8.83 -2.80
C ILE A 35 3.09 8.97 -1.40
N TYR A 36 3.54 7.84 -0.83
CA TYR A 36 4.03 7.76 0.55
C TYR A 36 5.10 6.68 0.70
N PRO A 37 6.04 6.85 1.64
CA PRO A 37 7.05 5.83 1.93
C PRO A 37 6.44 4.62 2.64
N THR A 38 7.07 3.45 2.44
CA THR A 38 6.82 2.23 3.22
C THR A 38 8.15 1.64 3.68
N ASP A 39 8.09 0.57 4.43
CA ASP A 39 9.27 -0.19 4.90
C ASP A 39 10.09 -0.85 3.78
N SER A 40 9.59 -0.84 2.55
CA SER A 40 10.27 -1.42 1.39
C SER A 40 10.47 -0.40 0.26
N ARG A 41 9.40 0.22 -0.24
CA ARG A 41 9.41 1.14 -1.39
C ARG A 41 8.33 2.20 -1.24
N TYR A 42 8.38 3.25 -2.07
CA TYR A 42 7.27 4.19 -2.17
C TYR A 42 6.02 3.51 -2.72
N GLY A 43 4.87 3.82 -2.10
CA GLY A 43 3.54 3.40 -2.51
C GLY A 43 2.75 4.54 -3.15
N LEU A 44 1.98 4.22 -4.20
CA LEU A 44 0.93 5.06 -4.75
C LEU A 44 -0.41 4.51 -4.29
N GLY A 45 -1.22 5.31 -3.60
CA GLY A 45 -2.45 4.81 -3.01
C GLY A 45 -3.62 5.78 -2.98
N CYS A 46 -4.77 5.22 -2.65
CA CYS A 46 -6.01 5.93 -2.38
C CYS A 46 -6.84 5.19 -1.33
N ASP A 47 -7.83 5.85 -0.75
CA ASP A 47 -8.81 5.22 0.14
C ASP A 47 -9.60 4.15 -0.62
N ILE A 48 -9.78 2.96 -0.01
CA ILE A 48 -10.50 1.82 -0.60
C ILE A 48 -11.94 2.14 -1.01
N PHE A 49 -12.58 3.10 -0.38
CA PHE A 49 -13.97 3.48 -0.67
C PHE A 49 -14.09 4.53 -1.78
N GLN A 50 -12.97 5.03 -2.31
CA GLN A 50 -12.94 6.06 -3.35
C GLN A 50 -12.80 5.46 -4.76
N LYS A 51 -13.92 4.98 -5.33
CA LYS A 51 -13.94 4.31 -6.65
C LYS A 51 -13.26 5.10 -7.76
N LYS A 52 -13.50 6.43 -7.85
CA LYS A 52 -12.88 7.27 -8.89
C LYS A 52 -11.37 7.39 -8.73
N ALA A 53 -10.88 7.41 -7.49
CA ALA A 53 -9.45 7.40 -7.21
C ALA A 53 -8.80 6.06 -7.62
N MET A 54 -9.46 4.93 -7.32
CA MET A 54 -9.04 3.61 -7.82
C MET A 54 -8.90 3.58 -9.35
N GLU A 55 -9.90 4.08 -10.06
CA GLU A 55 -9.87 4.15 -11.53
C GLU A 55 -8.73 5.03 -12.05
N ARG A 56 -8.34 6.09 -11.30
CA ARG A 56 -7.15 6.91 -11.60
C ARG A 56 -5.87 6.09 -11.46
N ILE A 57 -5.70 5.33 -10.36
CA ILE A 57 -4.54 4.45 -10.15
C ILE A 57 -4.43 3.42 -11.29
N LEU A 58 -5.53 2.74 -11.62
CA LEU A 58 -5.54 1.75 -12.70
C LEU A 58 -5.18 2.36 -14.07
N ARG A 59 -5.60 3.59 -14.35
CA ARG A 59 -5.20 4.32 -15.57
C ARG A 59 -3.72 4.68 -15.58
N LEU A 60 -3.18 5.13 -14.45
CA LEU A 60 -1.75 5.44 -14.31
C LEU A 60 -0.86 4.22 -14.49
N LYS A 61 -1.33 3.05 -14.02
CA LYS A 61 -0.62 1.77 -14.18
C LYS A 61 -0.77 1.14 -15.58
N GLY A 62 -1.60 1.73 -16.43
CA GLY A 62 -1.85 1.22 -17.77
C GLY A 62 -2.58 -0.12 -17.79
N LYS A 63 -2.65 -0.75 -18.97
CA LYS A 63 -3.30 -2.06 -19.16
C LYS A 63 -2.44 -3.25 -18.72
N SER A 64 -1.30 -3.01 -18.09
CA SER A 64 -0.45 -4.09 -17.62
C SER A 64 -1.17 -4.87 -16.52
N LYS A 65 -1.54 -6.11 -16.84
CA LYS A 65 -2.18 -7.07 -15.90
C LYS A 65 -1.22 -7.54 -14.79
N HIS A 66 0.01 -7.03 -14.76
CA HIS A 66 1.10 -7.56 -13.95
C HIS A 66 1.41 -6.73 -12.68
N HIS A 67 0.64 -5.69 -12.38
CA HIS A 67 0.83 -4.94 -11.13
C HIS A 67 -0.30 -5.28 -10.14
N PRO A 68 -0.13 -6.33 -9.34
CA PRO A 68 -1.12 -6.67 -8.32
C PRO A 68 -1.22 -5.51 -7.33
N LEU A 69 -2.44 -5.02 -7.14
CA LEU A 69 -2.72 -4.06 -6.11
C LEU A 69 -2.76 -4.78 -4.76
N SER A 70 -2.26 -4.13 -3.74
CA SER A 70 -2.35 -4.60 -2.37
C SER A 70 -3.14 -3.61 -1.52
N PHE A 71 -3.54 -4.06 -0.32
CA PHE A 71 -4.15 -3.18 0.67
C PHE A 71 -3.21 -3.01 1.85
N ILE A 72 -3.03 -1.78 2.28
CA ILE A 72 -2.33 -1.46 3.51
C ILE A 72 -3.35 -1.26 4.61
N PHE A 73 -3.16 -1.98 5.70
CA PHE A 73 -3.95 -1.89 6.92
C PHE A 73 -3.12 -1.25 8.04
N PRO A 74 -3.75 -0.54 8.99
CA PRO A 74 -3.05 -0.04 10.17
C PRO A 74 -2.62 -1.18 11.12
N ASP A 75 -3.43 -2.23 11.18
CA ASP A 75 -3.22 -3.42 12.01
C ASP A 75 -4.11 -4.60 11.56
N MET A 76 -4.09 -5.70 12.30
CA MET A 76 -4.81 -6.92 11.96
C MET A 76 -6.30 -6.93 12.38
N ARG A 77 -6.77 -5.96 13.17
CA ARG A 77 -8.09 -6.02 13.83
C ARG A 77 -9.27 -6.15 12.86
N ASN A 78 -9.26 -5.38 11.78
CA ASN A 78 -10.38 -5.33 10.85
C ASN A 78 -10.11 -6.04 9.52
N MET A 79 -8.97 -6.74 9.39
CA MET A 79 -8.60 -7.40 8.13
C MET A 79 -9.61 -8.48 7.71
N SER A 80 -10.20 -9.19 8.66
CA SER A 80 -11.19 -10.25 8.39
C SER A 80 -12.49 -9.76 7.73
N GLN A 81 -12.75 -8.46 7.74
CA GLN A 81 -13.85 -7.87 6.96
C GLN A 81 -13.54 -7.95 5.45
N PHE A 82 -12.28 -7.85 5.06
CA PHE A 82 -11.83 -7.74 3.68
C PHE A 82 -11.26 -9.04 3.11
N VAL A 83 -10.68 -9.89 3.95
CA VAL A 83 -10.05 -11.15 3.53
C VAL A 83 -10.40 -12.31 4.46
N HIS A 84 -10.44 -13.51 3.90
CA HIS A 84 -10.60 -14.73 4.68
C HIS A 84 -9.25 -15.12 5.31
N ILE A 85 -9.22 -15.26 6.64
CA ILE A 85 -8.03 -15.59 7.42
C ILE A 85 -8.32 -16.87 8.22
N THR A 86 -7.57 -17.93 7.96
CA THR A 86 -7.63 -19.15 8.74
C THR A 86 -6.80 -19.04 10.04
N ASN A 87 -6.93 -19.99 10.95
CA ASN A 87 -6.11 -20.03 12.16
C ASN A 87 -4.60 -20.19 11.83
N ARG A 88 -4.28 -20.91 10.76
CA ARG A 88 -2.89 -21.02 10.24
C ARG A 88 -2.39 -19.67 9.78
N ASP A 89 -3.15 -19.01 8.89
CA ASP A 89 -2.79 -17.73 8.32
C ASP A 89 -2.58 -16.68 9.40
N PHE A 90 -3.47 -16.65 10.39
CA PHE A 90 -3.35 -15.73 11.53
C PHE A 90 -2.03 -15.89 12.29
N LYS A 91 -1.57 -17.14 12.51
CA LYS A 91 -0.27 -17.40 13.16
C LYS A 91 0.91 -16.89 12.34
N ILE A 92 0.86 -17.08 11.01
CA ILE A 92 1.90 -16.57 10.08
C ILE A 92 1.90 -15.04 10.08
N LEU A 93 0.73 -14.43 9.85
CA LEU A 93 0.59 -12.98 9.84
C LEU A 93 1.10 -12.33 11.13
N LYS A 94 0.76 -12.92 12.29
CA LYS A 94 1.20 -12.40 13.60
C LYS A 94 2.73 -12.46 13.80
N ARG A 95 3.42 -13.40 13.15
CA ARG A 95 4.90 -13.49 13.21
C ARG A 95 5.58 -12.46 12.31
N CYS A 96 4.97 -12.19 11.16
CA CYS A 96 5.60 -11.42 10.07
C CYS A 96 5.17 -9.96 10.03
N LEU A 97 4.04 -9.60 10.66
CA LEU A 97 3.47 -8.25 10.58
C LEU A 97 3.45 -7.56 11.95
N PRO A 98 3.76 -6.24 12.01
CA PRO A 98 4.18 -5.38 10.89
C PRO A 98 5.52 -5.80 10.30
N GLY A 99 5.70 -5.60 8.99
CA GLY A 99 6.95 -5.94 8.31
C GLY A 99 6.86 -5.94 6.79
N PRO A 100 8.00 -6.16 6.11
CA PRO A 100 8.13 -6.01 4.66
C PRO A 100 7.58 -7.22 3.87
N TYR A 101 6.36 -7.62 4.18
CA TYR A 101 5.68 -8.73 3.53
C TYR A 101 4.42 -8.27 2.81
N THR A 102 4.07 -9.02 1.76
CA THR A 102 2.76 -8.96 1.09
C THR A 102 2.18 -10.38 1.10
N PHE A 103 1.06 -10.56 1.77
CA PHE A 103 0.35 -11.84 1.82
C PHE A 103 -0.84 -11.82 0.87
N ILE A 104 -0.90 -12.82 -0.02
CA ILE A 104 -2.05 -13.00 -0.91
C ILE A 104 -3.08 -13.85 -0.18
N LEU A 105 -4.31 -13.34 -0.06
CA LEU A 105 -5.42 -13.97 0.62
C LEU A 105 -6.70 -13.93 -0.23
N ASN A 106 -7.63 -14.82 0.06
CA ASN A 106 -8.95 -14.82 -0.57
C ASN A 106 -9.76 -13.61 -0.09
N ALA A 107 -10.29 -12.83 -1.02
CA ALA A 107 -11.07 -11.63 -0.76
C ALA A 107 -12.49 -11.97 -0.32
N THR A 108 -13.05 -11.20 0.61
CA THR A 108 -14.48 -11.19 0.92
C THR A 108 -15.27 -10.41 -0.16
N ARG A 109 -16.57 -10.25 0.08
CA ARG A 109 -17.44 -9.44 -0.81
C ARG A 109 -17.28 -7.94 -0.61
N GLU A 110 -16.64 -7.52 0.48
CA GLU A 110 -16.39 -6.10 0.79
C GLU A 110 -15.35 -5.48 -0.14
N ILE A 111 -14.47 -6.30 -0.74
CA ILE A 111 -13.51 -5.82 -1.72
C ILE A 111 -14.21 -5.46 -3.04
N PRO A 112 -14.04 -4.22 -3.55
CA PRO A 112 -14.60 -3.81 -4.83
C PRO A 112 -14.15 -4.72 -5.98
N LYS A 113 -15.08 -5.18 -6.82
CA LYS A 113 -14.80 -6.13 -7.91
C LYS A 113 -13.70 -5.66 -8.87
N ILE A 114 -13.56 -4.35 -9.07
CA ILE A 114 -12.53 -3.75 -9.94
C ILE A 114 -11.11 -4.01 -9.44
N MET A 115 -10.96 -4.35 -8.15
CA MET A 115 -9.67 -4.63 -7.50
C MET A 115 -9.29 -6.10 -7.50
N LEU A 116 -10.26 -6.96 -7.82
CA LEU A 116 -10.05 -8.39 -7.70
C LEU A 116 -9.34 -8.94 -8.94
N THR A 117 -8.40 -9.84 -8.71
CA THR A 117 -7.90 -10.75 -9.74
C THR A 117 -9.01 -11.72 -10.18
N ASN A 118 -8.81 -12.45 -11.28
CA ASN A 118 -9.74 -13.50 -11.69
C ASN A 118 -9.96 -14.58 -10.62
N ARG A 119 -8.99 -14.77 -9.72
CA ARG A 119 -9.04 -15.71 -8.58
C ARG A 119 -9.72 -15.13 -7.34
N ARG A 120 -10.15 -13.86 -7.39
CA ARG A 120 -10.72 -13.14 -6.23
C ARG A 120 -9.77 -13.09 -5.03
N THR A 121 -8.51 -12.89 -5.29
CA THR A 121 -7.46 -12.75 -4.28
C THR A 121 -6.93 -11.33 -4.27
N VAL A 122 -6.41 -10.90 -3.11
CA VAL A 122 -5.78 -9.60 -2.91
C VAL A 122 -4.52 -9.74 -2.08
N GLY A 123 -3.55 -8.86 -2.34
CA GLY A 123 -2.39 -8.70 -1.46
C GLY A 123 -2.74 -7.82 -0.26
N ILE A 124 -2.25 -8.18 0.91
CA ILE A 124 -2.36 -7.37 2.12
C ILE A 124 -0.98 -7.09 2.71
N ARG A 125 -0.85 -5.92 3.34
CA ARG A 125 0.36 -5.47 4.02
C ARG A 125 0.00 -4.72 5.30
N ILE A 126 0.91 -4.81 6.28
CA ILE A 126 1.02 -3.89 7.42
C ILE A 126 2.50 -3.53 7.48
N PRO A 127 2.94 -2.46 6.78
CA PRO A 127 4.34 -2.06 6.76
C PRO A 127 4.83 -1.66 8.16
N ASP A 128 6.09 -1.95 8.46
CA ASP A 128 6.76 -1.42 9.65
C ASP A 128 7.41 -0.07 9.32
N GLU A 129 6.54 0.95 9.11
CA GLU A 129 6.96 2.31 8.79
C GLU A 129 5.98 3.33 9.40
N GLN A 130 6.51 4.34 10.09
CA GLN A 130 5.71 5.20 10.96
C GLN A 130 4.78 6.16 10.20
N ILE A 131 5.19 6.66 9.03
CA ILE A 131 4.37 7.60 8.24
C ILE A 131 3.10 6.90 7.77
N VAL A 132 3.24 5.72 7.11
CA VAL A 132 2.09 5.00 6.60
C VAL A 132 1.23 4.41 7.71
N ASN A 133 1.82 4.04 8.84
CA ASN A 133 1.07 3.57 10.01
C ASN A 133 0.24 4.70 10.64
N ALA A 134 0.82 5.88 10.81
CA ALA A 134 0.09 7.07 11.26
C ALA A 134 -1.02 7.46 10.28
N LEU A 135 -0.74 7.39 8.97
CA LEU A 135 -1.69 7.71 7.91
C LEU A 135 -2.89 6.75 7.92
N THR A 136 -2.66 5.43 7.91
CA THR A 136 -3.74 4.43 7.91
C THR A 136 -4.55 4.45 9.20
N THR A 137 -3.90 4.69 10.33
CA THR A 137 -4.58 4.87 11.63
C THR A 137 -5.47 6.12 11.62
N THR A 138 -4.99 7.24 11.07
CA THR A 138 -5.76 8.49 10.97
C THR A 138 -6.91 8.38 9.96
N LEU A 139 -6.67 7.68 8.84
CA LEU A 139 -7.68 7.47 7.81
C LEU A 139 -8.81 6.55 8.28
N GLU A 140 -8.50 5.58 9.16
CA GLU A 140 -9.39 4.52 9.66
C GLU A 140 -9.89 3.53 8.59
N ASN A 141 -9.39 3.65 7.36
CA ASN A 141 -9.71 2.79 6.23
C ASN A 141 -8.43 2.18 5.66
N PRO A 142 -8.52 0.98 5.04
CA PRO A 142 -7.40 0.46 4.26
C PRO A 142 -7.08 1.37 3.07
N ILE A 143 -5.80 1.46 2.74
CA ILE A 143 -5.31 2.16 1.56
C ILE A 143 -5.04 1.14 0.47
N ILE A 144 -5.59 1.35 -0.72
CA ILE A 144 -5.17 0.66 -1.93
C ILE A 144 -3.76 1.10 -2.25
N ASN A 145 -2.88 0.15 -2.49
CA ASN A 145 -1.46 0.39 -2.70
C ASN A 145 -0.94 -0.30 -3.96
N SER A 146 -0.13 0.43 -4.69
CA SER A 146 0.70 -0.05 -5.80
C SER A 146 2.10 0.51 -5.67
N SER A 147 3.14 -0.20 -6.11
CA SER A 147 4.50 0.36 -6.20
C SER A 147 4.52 1.59 -7.11
N VAL A 148 5.35 2.57 -6.79
CA VAL A 148 5.58 3.74 -7.65
C VAL A 148 6.51 3.34 -8.79
N THR A 149 6.01 3.39 -10.03
CA THR A 149 6.79 3.04 -11.23
C THR A 149 6.55 4.06 -12.33
N PHE A 150 7.59 4.33 -13.11
CA PHE A 150 7.53 5.11 -14.34
C PHE A 150 8.32 4.37 -15.42
N GLU A 151 7.74 4.18 -16.63
CA GLU A 151 8.34 3.41 -17.74
C GLU A 151 8.88 2.02 -17.32
N GLU A 152 8.11 1.32 -16.45
CA GLU A 152 8.44 0.01 -15.87
C GLU A 152 9.58 0.01 -14.82
N GLU A 153 10.23 1.14 -14.59
CA GLU A 153 11.22 1.31 -13.53
C GLU A 153 10.58 1.76 -12.22
N GLU A 154 11.07 1.23 -11.10
CA GLU A 154 10.62 1.62 -9.77
C GLU A 154 11.32 2.88 -9.30
N LEU A 155 10.54 3.91 -8.93
CA LEU A 155 11.05 5.16 -8.40
C LEU A 155 11.09 5.13 -6.87
N ASN A 156 12.23 5.56 -6.31
CA ASN A 156 12.46 5.56 -4.85
C ASN A 156 13.04 6.89 -4.33
N ASP A 157 13.33 7.84 -5.22
CA ASP A 157 13.70 9.22 -4.88
C ASP A 157 12.45 10.10 -4.99
N PRO A 158 12.01 10.78 -3.91
CA PRO A 158 10.83 11.63 -3.95
C PRO A 158 10.94 12.81 -4.90
N ILE A 159 12.16 13.25 -5.26
CA ILE A 159 12.37 14.31 -6.26
C ILE A 159 12.04 13.77 -7.65
N GLU A 160 12.60 12.62 -8.03
CA GLU A 160 12.29 11.94 -9.30
C GLU A 160 10.78 11.58 -9.38
N ILE A 161 10.21 11.11 -8.28
CA ILE A 161 8.78 10.83 -8.18
C ILE A 161 7.94 12.09 -8.47
N GLU A 162 8.32 13.24 -7.91
CA GLU A 162 7.62 14.50 -8.18
C GLU A 162 7.76 14.92 -9.63
N GLU A 163 8.94 14.82 -10.22
CA GLU A 163 9.20 15.16 -11.62
C GLU A 163 8.35 14.34 -12.58
N HIS A 164 8.28 13.03 -12.40
CA HIS A 164 7.57 12.12 -13.31
C HIS A 164 6.07 12.01 -13.03
N LEU A 165 5.68 11.97 -11.77
CA LEU A 165 4.30 11.64 -11.35
C LEU A 165 3.59 12.77 -10.61
N GLY A 166 4.27 13.86 -10.27
CA GLY A 166 3.67 14.96 -9.52
C GLY A 166 2.42 15.54 -10.17
N HIS A 167 2.33 15.57 -11.50
CA HIS A 167 1.15 16.05 -12.23
C HIS A 167 -0.07 15.11 -12.12
N ALA A 168 0.15 13.83 -11.81
CA ALA A 168 -0.87 12.78 -11.82
C ALA A 168 -1.45 12.47 -10.43
N VAL A 169 -0.75 12.87 -9.35
CA VAL A 169 -1.16 12.63 -7.96
C VAL A 169 -1.49 13.95 -7.25
N ASP A 170 -2.12 13.85 -6.09
CA ASP A 170 -2.57 15.06 -5.38
C ASP A 170 -1.56 15.50 -4.30
N MET A 171 -0.80 14.56 -3.72
CA MET A 171 0.27 14.85 -2.75
C MET A 171 1.34 13.76 -2.75
N ILE A 172 2.56 14.13 -2.35
CA ILE A 172 3.69 13.23 -2.08
C ILE A 172 4.17 13.52 -0.66
N LEU A 173 4.17 12.49 0.20
CA LEU A 173 4.85 12.55 1.50
C LEU A 173 6.29 12.08 1.28
N ASP A 174 7.22 13.01 1.45
CA ASP A 174 8.64 12.80 1.23
C ASP A 174 9.31 12.39 2.53
N GLY A 175 9.58 11.10 2.70
CA GLY A 175 10.33 10.52 3.81
C GLY A 175 11.83 10.31 3.52
N GLY A 176 12.33 10.86 2.39
CA GLY A 176 13.70 10.65 1.90
C GLY A 176 13.81 9.50 0.91
N ILE A 177 15.02 9.28 0.41
CA ILE A 177 15.31 8.22 -0.56
C ILE A 177 15.22 6.85 0.11
N ILE A 178 14.50 5.91 -0.52
CA ILE A 178 14.39 4.52 -0.03
C ILE A 178 15.26 3.61 -0.89
N ILE A 179 16.38 3.14 -0.32
CA ILE A 179 17.24 2.13 -0.94
C ILE A 179 16.94 0.80 -0.26
N SER A 180 16.02 0.01 -0.84
CA SER A 180 15.58 -1.24 -0.24
C SER A 180 15.05 -2.20 -1.29
N GLU A 181 15.03 -3.49 -0.96
CA GLU A 181 14.36 -4.51 -1.74
C GLU A 181 12.83 -4.38 -1.65
N PRO A 182 12.08 -4.89 -2.64
CA PRO A 182 10.64 -4.95 -2.55
C PRO A 182 10.20 -5.89 -1.41
N SER A 183 8.92 -5.85 -1.04
CA SER A 183 8.36 -6.78 -0.05
C SER A 183 8.44 -8.23 -0.53
N THR A 184 8.67 -9.15 0.39
CA THR A 184 8.50 -10.60 0.16
C THR A 184 7.02 -10.92 -0.06
N VAL A 185 6.69 -11.70 -1.09
CA VAL A 185 5.30 -12.04 -1.45
C VAL A 185 5.02 -13.51 -1.20
N ILE A 186 4.04 -13.77 -0.35
CA ILE A 186 3.62 -15.12 0.06
C ILE A 186 2.15 -15.32 -0.30
N ASP A 187 1.83 -16.41 -1.00
CA ASP A 187 0.46 -16.85 -1.26
C ASP A 187 -0.01 -17.78 -0.13
N LEU A 188 -1.08 -17.38 0.56
CA LEU A 188 -1.73 -18.14 1.62
C LEU A 188 -3.10 -18.71 1.19
N THR A 189 -3.43 -18.67 -0.09
CA THR A 189 -4.76 -19.11 -0.58
C THR A 189 -4.91 -20.62 -0.66
N GLY A 190 -3.80 -21.37 -0.66
CA GLY A 190 -3.77 -22.84 -0.66
C GLY A 190 -3.59 -23.45 0.73
N ASP A 191 -3.43 -24.78 0.76
CA ASP A 191 -3.22 -25.52 2.01
C ASP A 191 -1.86 -25.24 2.66
N GLU A 192 -0.85 -24.89 1.87
CA GLU A 192 0.48 -24.54 2.32
C GLU A 192 0.88 -23.14 1.81
N PRO A 193 1.70 -22.38 2.57
CA PRO A 193 2.25 -21.12 2.10
C PRO A 193 3.14 -21.31 0.89
N VAL A 194 3.02 -20.43 -0.12
CA VAL A 194 3.87 -20.47 -1.31
C VAL A 194 4.61 -19.15 -1.46
N LEU A 195 5.94 -19.20 -1.49
CA LEU A 195 6.79 -18.05 -1.81
C LEU A 195 6.64 -17.70 -3.29
N LEU A 196 6.06 -16.53 -3.60
CA LEU A 196 5.93 -16.02 -4.97
C LEU A 196 7.07 -15.09 -5.37
N ARG A 197 7.60 -14.34 -4.42
CA ARG A 197 8.74 -13.44 -4.61
C ARG A 197 9.51 -13.31 -3.30
N GLU A 198 10.80 -13.55 -3.35
CA GLU A 198 11.73 -13.18 -2.28
C GLU A 198 12.03 -11.67 -2.36
N GLY A 199 12.15 -11.03 -1.22
CA GLY A 199 12.44 -9.61 -1.08
C GLY A 199 12.96 -9.33 0.33
N LYS A 200 12.73 -8.14 0.86
CA LYS A 200 13.26 -7.69 2.16
C LYS A 200 12.83 -8.54 3.36
N GLY A 201 11.64 -9.13 3.33
CA GLY A 201 11.16 -10.00 4.43
C GLY A 201 11.80 -11.40 4.35
N ASP A 202 12.30 -11.90 5.47
CA ASP A 202 12.90 -13.23 5.57
C ASP A 202 11.83 -14.34 5.38
N PRO A 203 11.90 -15.14 4.28
CA PRO A 203 10.92 -16.21 4.04
C PRO A 203 10.88 -17.27 5.16
N ALA A 204 11.98 -17.47 5.88
CA ALA A 204 12.05 -18.47 6.96
C ALA A 204 11.08 -18.17 8.12
N GLN A 205 10.65 -16.92 8.27
CA GLN A 205 9.64 -16.56 9.27
C GLN A 205 8.23 -17.06 8.91
N VAL A 206 8.00 -17.47 7.69
CA VAL A 206 6.67 -17.93 7.22
C VAL A 206 6.47 -19.41 7.55
N TYR A 207 7.53 -20.18 7.53
CA TYR A 207 7.57 -21.65 7.74
C TYR A 207 8.02 -21.99 9.19
#